data_342580e727cea52fbfe7969bb67bd04a
#
_entry.id   342580e727cea52fbfe7969bb67bd04a
#
_cell.length_a   1.000
_cell.length_b   1.000
_cell.length_c   1.000
_cell.angle_alpha   90.00
_cell.angle_beta   90.00
_cell.angle_gamma   90.00
#
_symmetry.space_group_name_H-M   'P 1'
#
loop_
_entity.id
_entity.type
_entity.pdbx_description
1 polymer ?
#
loop_
_entity_poly.entity_id
_entity_poly.type
_entity_poly.pdbx_seq_one_letter_code
_entity_poly.pdbx_strand_id
1 'polypeptide(L)'
;MLSKRYGSGPKTVVGLHGWAGDHRTFEPLEQFRPDSISFWSLDLPGYGQSPAPGSWTLDAVAEQVADALRNLDRDRFTLVGNCSGAIVGLHLARKMRERIDRLVMIDPFAYMPWYFGLFLRGQFGRRAYDATFASRLGRTLTNSALQHKRTVDSHLTSSFAEVNHDTVYRYLQMLDENSNYRQFADVDVPITLIHGERTFAAVKRSIDLWSILWPLAERYELKGAGHLPLEETPQQLASILFDTLCEEQLKAEVA
;
A
#
# COMPACT_ATOMS: atom_id res chain seq x y z
N MET A 1 7.04 -16.82 -0.88
CA MET A 1 7.01 -15.36 -0.75
C MET A 1 7.73 -14.96 0.52
N LEU A 2 8.58 -13.94 0.51
CA LEU A 2 9.25 -13.48 1.73
C LEU A 2 8.25 -12.65 2.56
N SER A 3 8.29 -12.85 3.89
CA SER A 3 7.54 -12.03 4.84
C SER A 3 8.39 -11.79 6.09
N LYS A 4 8.20 -10.63 6.71
CA LYS A 4 8.73 -10.33 8.04
C LYS A 4 7.56 -10.24 9.02
N ARG A 5 7.67 -10.93 10.13
CA ARG A 5 6.67 -10.91 11.19
C ARG A 5 7.17 -10.10 12.38
N TYR A 6 6.32 -9.21 12.86
CA TYR A 6 6.52 -8.44 14.08
C TYR A 6 5.47 -8.89 15.10
N GLY A 7 5.93 -9.32 16.27
CA GLY A 7 5.07 -9.79 17.34
C GLY A 7 4.40 -11.15 17.08
N SER A 8 3.63 -11.62 18.07
CA SER A 8 3.01 -12.95 18.08
C SER A 8 1.59 -12.93 18.64
N GLY A 9 0.96 -11.76 18.71
CA GLY A 9 -0.39 -11.59 19.23
C GLY A 9 -1.45 -12.37 18.44
N PRO A 10 -2.63 -12.56 19.03
CA PRO A 10 -3.71 -13.34 18.42
C PRO A 10 -4.33 -12.66 17.19
N LYS A 11 -4.31 -11.33 17.11
CA LYS A 11 -4.83 -10.58 15.98
C LYS A 11 -3.78 -10.45 14.88
N THR A 12 -4.16 -10.73 13.67
CA THR A 12 -3.25 -10.70 12.52
C THR A 12 -3.53 -9.49 11.64
N VAL A 13 -2.47 -8.75 11.34
CA VAL A 13 -2.44 -7.68 10.34
C VAL A 13 -1.46 -8.09 9.24
N VAL A 14 -1.84 -7.88 7.99
CA VAL A 14 -1.00 -8.17 6.81
C VAL A 14 -0.76 -6.86 6.05
N GLY A 15 0.50 -6.48 5.91
CA GLY A 15 0.93 -5.27 5.22
C GLY A 15 1.41 -5.55 3.79
N LEU A 16 0.91 -4.79 2.83
CA LEU A 16 1.28 -4.79 1.42
C LEU A 16 1.92 -3.44 1.08
N HIS A 17 3.21 -3.46 0.76
CA HIS A 17 3.97 -2.25 0.47
C HIS A 17 3.54 -1.55 -0.83
N GLY A 18 3.93 -0.29 -0.98
CA GLY A 18 3.69 0.51 -2.17
C GLY A 18 4.70 0.27 -3.30
N TRP A 19 4.55 1.06 -4.35
CA TRP A 19 5.43 1.06 -5.52
C TRP A 19 6.89 1.33 -5.12
N ALA A 20 7.80 0.45 -5.52
CA ALA A 20 9.21 0.43 -5.13
C ALA A 20 9.49 0.20 -3.62
N GLY A 21 8.50 -0.23 -2.83
CA GLY A 21 8.68 -0.63 -1.43
C GLY A 21 9.10 -2.09 -1.27
N ASP A 22 9.22 -2.52 -0.02
CA ASP A 22 9.41 -3.90 0.41
C ASP A 22 8.83 -4.11 1.82
N HIS A 23 9.08 -5.26 2.45
CA HIS A 23 8.61 -5.59 3.80
C HIS A 23 9.04 -4.56 4.87
N ARG A 24 10.10 -3.77 4.66
CA ARG A 24 10.56 -2.72 5.59
C ARG A 24 9.62 -1.52 5.64
N THR A 25 8.72 -1.36 4.66
CA THR A 25 7.75 -0.26 4.58
C THR A 25 6.96 -0.07 5.88
N PHE A 26 6.66 -1.16 6.60
CA PHE A 26 5.87 -1.12 7.83
C PHE A 26 6.71 -1.15 9.12
N GLU A 27 8.02 -1.21 9.02
CA GLU A 27 8.96 -1.22 10.17
C GLU A 27 8.74 -0.07 11.16
N PRO A 28 8.44 1.18 10.71
CA PRO A 28 8.20 2.29 11.63
C PRO A 28 7.01 2.09 12.59
N LEU A 29 6.08 1.18 12.27
CA LEU A 29 4.92 0.87 13.13
C LEU A 29 5.27 -0.12 14.26
N GLU A 30 6.40 -0.82 14.20
CA GLU A 30 6.76 -1.88 15.16
C GLU A 30 6.80 -1.35 16.60
N GLN A 31 7.37 -0.18 16.83
CA GLN A 31 7.50 0.42 18.15
C GLN A 31 6.16 0.84 18.77
N PHE A 32 5.09 0.96 17.98
CA PHE A 32 3.75 1.34 18.42
C PHE A 32 2.78 0.15 18.42
N ARG A 33 3.24 -1.02 18.05
CA ARG A 33 2.41 -2.22 17.90
C ARG A 33 2.04 -2.78 19.29
N PRO A 34 0.73 -2.97 19.60
CA PRO A 34 0.30 -3.68 20.80
C PRO A 34 0.73 -5.14 20.81
N ASP A 35 0.96 -5.72 22.00
CA ASP A 35 1.32 -7.14 22.13
C ASP A 35 0.23 -8.09 21.62
N SER A 36 -1.02 -7.66 21.60
CA SER A 36 -2.16 -8.41 21.04
C SER A 36 -2.11 -8.58 19.51
N ILE A 37 -1.21 -7.88 18.81
CA ILE A 37 -1.13 -7.86 17.36
C ILE A 37 0.11 -8.61 16.85
N SER A 38 -0.10 -9.44 15.85
CA SER A 38 0.92 -10.04 14.98
C SER A 38 0.85 -9.36 13.61
N PHE A 39 1.88 -8.60 13.25
CA PHE A 39 1.94 -7.88 11.97
C PHE A 39 2.86 -8.62 10.99
N TRP A 40 2.33 -8.96 9.83
CA TRP A 40 3.05 -9.62 8.74
C TRP A 40 3.26 -8.64 7.60
N SER A 41 4.50 -8.24 7.34
CA SER A 41 4.87 -7.40 6.20
C SER A 41 5.42 -8.26 5.09
N LEU A 42 4.83 -8.16 3.88
CA LEU A 42 5.16 -9.02 2.75
C LEU A 42 6.01 -8.27 1.72
N ASP A 43 6.98 -8.96 1.11
CA ASP A 43 7.52 -8.56 -0.18
C ASP A 43 6.55 -9.01 -1.27
N LEU A 44 5.95 -8.08 -2.01
CA LEU A 44 5.08 -8.41 -3.13
C LEU A 44 5.82 -9.21 -4.22
N PRO A 45 5.13 -10.01 -5.05
CA PRO A 45 5.76 -10.80 -6.11
C PRO A 45 6.73 -9.99 -6.99
N GLY A 46 7.96 -10.48 -7.12
CA GLY A 46 9.04 -9.81 -7.86
C GLY A 46 9.83 -8.77 -7.06
N TYR A 47 9.40 -8.40 -5.85
CA TYR A 47 10.17 -7.54 -4.95
C TYR A 47 10.98 -8.34 -3.93
N GLY A 48 12.08 -7.75 -3.47
CA GLY A 48 12.96 -8.36 -2.47
C GLY A 48 13.39 -9.77 -2.88
N GLN A 49 13.08 -10.75 -2.05
CA GLN A 49 13.36 -12.17 -2.32
C GLN A 49 12.09 -12.94 -2.76
N SER A 50 10.96 -12.27 -2.95
CA SER A 50 9.75 -12.90 -3.45
C SER A 50 9.88 -13.22 -4.94
N PRO A 51 9.51 -14.45 -5.38
CA PRO A 51 9.59 -14.81 -6.80
C PRO A 51 8.67 -13.91 -7.64
N ALA A 52 9.06 -13.68 -8.89
CA ALA A 52 8.22 -12.95 -9.85
C ALA A 52 6.89 -13.69 -10.06
N PRO A 53 5.80 -12.97 -10.40
CA PRO A 53 4.53 -13.60 -10.69
C PRO A 53 4.60 -14.39 -12.02
N GLY A 54 3.76 -15.41 -12.15
CA GLY A 54 3.67 -16.22 -13.38
C GLY A 54 3.25 -15.42 -14.61
N SER A 55 2.48 -14.34 -14.40
CA SER A 55 2.16 -13.31 -15.39
C SER A 55 2.11 -11.94 -14.71
N TRP A 56 2.46 -10.89 -15.46
CA TRP A 56 2.47 -9.52 -14.95
C TRP A 56 1.07 -8.88 -15.07
N THR A 57 0.15 -9.38 -14.24
CA THR A 57 -1.20 -8.82 -14.05
C THR A 57 -1.47 -8.68 -12.55
N LEU A 58 -2.26 -7.69 -12.14
CA LEU A 58 -2.62 -7.53 -10.73
C LEU A 58 -3.39 -8.74 -10.18
N ASP A 59 -4.15 -9.43 -11.03
CA ASP A 59 -4.84 -10.66 -10.66
C ASP A 59 -3.88 -11.80 -10.32
N ALA A 60 -2.83 -12.02 -11.14
CA ALA A 60 -1.80 -13.02 -10.88
C ALA A 60 -0.94 -12.67 -9.65
N VAL A 61 -0.63 -11.39 -9.47
CA VAL A 61 0.04 -10.90 -8.25
C VAL A 61 -0.81 -11.19 -7.02
N ALA A 62 -2.10 -10.84 -7.05
CA ALA A 62 -3.02 -11.10 -5.94
C ALA A 62 -3.19 -12.59 -5.68
N GLU A 63 -3.25 -13.44 -6.71
CA GLU A 63 -3.34 -14.90 -6.55
C GLU A 63 -2.12 -15.45 -5.82
N GLN A 64 -0.91 -15.05 -6.23
CA GLN A 64 0.32 -15.50 -5.57
C GLN A 64 0.41 -15.04 -4.11
N VAL A 65 -0.09 -13.82 -3.81
CA VAL A 65 -0.21 -13.34 -2.43
C VAL A 65 -1.25 -14.15 -1.66
N ALA A 66 -2.43 -14.42 -2.26
CA ALA A 66 -3.47 -15.23 -1.66
C ALA A 66 -2.97 -16.65 -1.31
N ASP A 67 -2.21 -17.29 -2.21
CA ASP A 67 -1.60 -18.61 -1.96
C ASP A 67 -0.68 -18.58 -0.72
N ALA A 68 0.13 -17.54 -0.58
CA ALA A 68 0.99 -17.38 0.58
C ALA A 68 0.17 -17.17 1.87
N LEU A 69 -0.91 -16.39 1.81
CA LEU A 69 -1.77 -16.08 2.95
C LEU A 69 -2.67 -17.25 3.35
N ARG A 70 -3.02 -18.17 2.44
CA ARG A 70 -3.75 -19.42 2.77
C ARG A 70 -2.98 -20.29 3.76
N ASN A 71 -1.66 -20.21 3.74
CA ASN A 71 -0.80 -20.95 4.66
C ASN A 71 -0.59 -20.26 6.03
N LEU A 72 -1.13 -19.06 6.25
CA LEU A 72 -1.14 -18.47 7.57
C LEU A 72 -2.11 -19.23 8.48
N ASP A 73 -1.60 -19.63 9.64
CA ASP A 73 -2.39 -20.28 10.70
C ASP A 73 -3.29 -19.25 11.41
N ARG A 74 -4.20 -18.64 10.66
CA ARG A 74 -5.18 -17.65 11.10
C ARG A 74 -6.37 -17.66 10.15
N ASP A 75 -7.57 -17.74 10.70
CA ASP A 75 -8.79 -17.75 9.90
C ASP A 75 -9.06 -16.41 9.24
N ARG A 76 -8.85 -15.32 9.98
CA ARG A 76 -9.13 -13.95 9.52
C ARG A 76 -7.99 -12.98 9.85
N PHE A 77 -7.90 -11.89 9.09
CA PHE A 77 -6.89 -10.86 9.28
C PHE A 77 -7.35 -9.48 8.73
N THR A 78 -6.76 -8.42 9.27
CA THR A 78 -6.86 -7.08 8.68
C THR A 78 -5.78 -6.91 7.62
N LEU A 79 -6.17 -6.42 6.46
CA LEU A 79 -5.26 -6.14 5.34
C LEU A 79 -4.94 -4.65 5.30
N VAL A 80 -3.66 -4.29 5.19
CA VAL A 80 -3.20 -2.90 5.10
C VAL A 80 -2.40 -2.74 3.81
N GLY A 81 -2.89 -1.91 2.91
CA GLY A 81 -2.21 -1.61 1.65
C GLY A 81 -1.70 -0.17 1.61
N ASN A 82 -0.41 0.02 1.37
CA ASN A 82 0.18 1.35 1.16
C ASN A 82 0.26 1.67 -0.32
N CYS A 83 -0.24 2.82 -0.75
CA CYS A 83 -0.18 3.31 -2.13
C CYS A 83 -0.68 2.23 -3.15
N SER A 84 0.19 1.69 -4.01
CA SER A 84 -0.15 0.62 -4.95
C SER A 84 -0.48 -0.72 -4.27
N GLY A 85 0.05 -0.98 -3.08
CA GLY A 85 -0.31 -2.13 -2.27
C GLY A 85 -1.79 -2.15 -1.89
N ALA A 86 -2.43 -0.99 -1.79
CA ALA A 86 -3.88 -0.89 -1.58
C ALA A 86 -4.67 -1.47 -2.77
N ILE A 87 -4.19 -1.27 -4.00
CA ILE A 87 -4.84 -1.82 -5.20
C ILE A 87 -4.69 -3.35 -5.26
N VAL A 88 -3.51 -3.88 -4.90
CA VAL A 88 -3.33 -5.32 -4.71
C VAL A 88 -4.27 -5.84 -3.62
N GLY A 89 -4.43 -5.08 -2.54
CA GLY A 89 -5.37 -5.37 -1.44
C GLY A 89 -6.83 -5.49 -1.90
N LEU A 90 -7.26 -4.66 -2.85
CA LEU A 90 -8.61 -4.75 -3.43
C LEU A 90 -8.83 -6.04 -4.23
N HIS A 91 -7.83 -6.46 -5.03
CA HIS A 91 -7.89 -7.76 -5.71
C HIS A 91 -7.91 -8.93 -4.70
N LEU A 92 -7.14 -8.83 -3.60
CA LEU A 92 -7.17 -9.83 -2.53
C LEU A 92 -8.52 -9.87 -1.81
N ALA A 93 -9.14 -8.70 -1.56
CA ALA A 93 -10.45 -8.62 -0.92
C ALA A 93 -11.52 -9.40 -1.71
N ARG A 94 -11.46 -9.39 -3.04
CA ARG A 94 -12.32 -10.22 -3.88
C ARG A 94 -12.03 -11.71 -3.75
N LYS A 95 -10.75 -12.09 -3.69
CA LYS A 95 -10.31 -13.50 -3.68
C LYS A 95 -10.45 -14.17 -2.31
N MET A 96 -10.35 -13.40 -1.25
CA MET A 96 -10.25 -13.89 0.13
C MET A 96 -11.24 -13.19 1.08
N ARG A 97 -12.41 -12.78 0.57
CA ARG A 97 -13.41 -11.99 1.30
C ARG A 97 -13.69 -12.54 2.71
N GLU A 98 -13.89 -13.86 2.83
CA GLU A 98 -14.22 -14.51 4.10
C GLU A 98 -13.08 -14.46 5.14
N ARG A 99 -11.85 -14.16 4.70
CA ARG A 99 -10.68 -14.08 5.57
C ARG A 99 -10.24 -12.65 5.88
N ILE A 100 -10.86 -11.64 5.27
CA ILE A 100 -10.48 -10.24 5.45
C ILE A 100 -11.53 -9.55 6.32
N ASP A 101 -11.15 -9.16 7.54
CA ASP A 101 -12.00 -8.40 8.44
C ASP A 101 -12.19 -6.96 7.98
N ARG A 102 -11.11 -6.36 7.47
CA ARG A 102 -11.06 -4.97 7.03
C ARG A 102 -9.90 -4.76 6.05
N LEU A 103 -10.09 -3.88 5.10
CA LEU A 103 -9.02 -3.35 4.25
C LEU A 103 -8.73 -1.89 4.60
N VAL A 104 -7.52 -1.61 5.08
CA VAL A 104 -7.01 -0.26 5.32
C VAL A 104 -6.17 0.17 4.11
N MET A 105 -6.53 1.27 3.49
CA MET A 105 -5.87 1.82 2.30
C MET A 105 -5.17 3.14 2.67
N ILE A 106 -3.83 3.15 2.62
CA ILE A 106 -3.00 4.31 2.97
C ILE A 106 -2.53 4.96 1.67
N ASP A 107 -2.87 6.23 1.48
CA ASP A 107 -2.53 7.06 0.30
C ASP A 107 -2.84 6.35 -1.05
N PRO A 108 -4.03 5.72 -1.23
CA PRO A 108 -4.36 4.96 -2.42
C PRO A 108 -4.67 5.84 -3.63
N PHE A 109 -4.22 5.46 -4.82
CA PHE A 109 -4.67 6.06 -6.07
C PHE A 109 -5.91 5.33 -6.62
N ALA A 110 -6.95 6.07 -7.00
CA ALA A 110 -8.15 5.54 -7.66
C ALA A 110 -8.03 5.53 -9.19
N TYR A 111 -7.02 6.17 -9.72
CA TYR A 111 -6.72 6.30 -11.14
C TYR A 111 -5.24 6.57 -11.35
N MET A 112 -4.74 6.28 -12.54
CA MET A 112 -3.36 6.64 -12.91
C MET A 112 -3.29 8.14 -13.25
N PRO A 113 -2.54 8.96 -12.48
CA PRO A 113 -2.31 10.34 -12.84
C PRO A 113 -1.59 10.45 -14.19
N TRP A 114 -2.01 11.39 -15.03
CA TRP A 114 -1.53 11.55 -16.41
C TRP A 114 0.00 11.63 -16.54
N TYR A 115 0.68 12.18 -15.55
CA TYR A 115 2.14 12.32 -15.56
C TYR A 115 2.86 10.97 -15.41
N PHE A 116 2.27 9.97 -14.76
CA PHE A 116 2.81 8.62 -14.77
C PHE A 116 2.64 7.93 -16.13
N GLY A 117 1.55 8.20 -16.84
CA GLY A 117 1.33 7.72 -18.20
C GLY A 117 2.41 8.17 -19.21
N LEU A 118 3.14 9.26 -18.91
CA LEU A 118 4.28 9.67 -19.73
C LEU A 118 5.40 8.64 -19.73
N PHE A 119 5.63 7.95 -18.60
CA PHE A 119 6.64 6.89 -18.48
C PHE A 119 6.26 5.62 -19.26
N LEU A 120 5.01 5.44 -19.62
CA LEU A 120 4.50 4.25 -20.31
C LEU A 120 4.47 4.40 -21.84
N ARG A 121 4.95 5.52 -22.40
CA ARG A 121 4.96 5.80 -23.84
C ARG A 121 6.13 5.12 -24.57
N GLY A 122 6.07 3.79 -24.70
CA GLY A 122 7.05 3.00 -25.42
C GLY A 122 8.49 3.20 -24.93
N GLN A 123 9.46 3.14 -25.83
CA GLN A 123 10.88 3.27 -25.45
C GLN A 123 11.25 4.66 -24.88
N PHE A 124 10.59 5.71 -25.36
CA PHE A 124 10.81 7.05 -24.82
C PHE A 124 10.37 7.14 -23.37
N GLY A 125 9.19 6.61 -23.05
CA GLY A 125 8.67 6.57 -21.69
C GLY A 125 9.56 5.75 -20.77
N ARG A 126 10.06 4.61 -21.23
CA ARG A 126 11.00 3.79 -20.45
C ARG A 126 12.29 4.55 -20.14
N ARG A 127 12.87 5.25 -21.13
CA ARG A 127 14.08 6.08 -20.89
C ARG A 127 13.81 7.23 -19.91
N ALA A 128 12.63 7.86 -19.99
CA ALA A 128 12.23 8.89 -19.06
C ALA A 128 12.09 8.33 -17.62
N TYR A 129 11.49 7.15 -17.46
CA TYR A 129 11.44 6.43 -16.20
C TYR A 129 12.84 6.16 -15.65
N ASP A 130 13.74 5.58 -16.46
CA ASP A 130 15.11 5.26 -16.04
C ASP A 130 15.88 6.51 -15.63
N ALA A 131 15.75 7.61 -16.39
CA ALA A 131 16.36 8.89 -16.07
C ALA A 131 15.84 9.49 -14.76
N THR A 132 14.55 9.29 -14.43
CA THR A 132 13.90 9.86 -13.24
C THR A 132 14.14 9.00 -11.98
N PHE A 133 13.93 7.68 -12.07
CA PHE A 133 13.89 6.81 -10.91
C PHE A 133 15.11 5.87 -10.78
N ALA A 134 15.68 5.39 -11.89
CA ALA A 134 16.83 4.52 -11.83
C ALA A 134 18.14 5.30 -11.63
N SER A 135 18.24 6.53 -12.15
CA SER A 135 19.44 7.35 -11.98
C SER A 135 19.48 8.08 -10.63
N ARG A 136 20.66 8.15 -10.01
CA ARG A 136 20.87 8.89 -8.76
C ARG A 136 20.51 10.38 -8.92
N LEU A 137 20.93 10.99 -10.02
CA LEU A 137 20.65 12.41 -10.31
C LEU A 137 19.15 12.66 -10.44
N GLY A 138 18.43 11.80 -11.18
CA GLY A 138 16.98 11.91 -11.35
C GLY A 138 16.26 11.83 -10.01
N ARG A 139 16.60 10.87 -9.16
CA ARG A 139 16.03 10.77 -7.81
C ARG A 139 16.29 12.01 -6.96
N THR A 140 17.50 12.56 -6.99
CA THR A 140 17.83 13.79 -6.25
C THR A 140 16.99 14.98 -6.73
N LEU A 141 16.88 15.17 -8.05
CA LEU A 141 16.08 16.24 -8.64
C LEU A 141 14.59 16.08 -8.33
N THR A 142 14.07 14.85 -8.42
CA THR A 142 12.67 14.54 -8.10
C THR A 142 12.38 14.81 -6.61
N ASN A 143 13.25 14.39 -5.70
CA ASN A 143 13.09 14.68 -4.27
C ASN A 143 13.11 16.18 -3.97
N SER A 144 13.98 16.94 -4.64
CA SER A 144 14.04 18.40 -4.48
C SER A 144 12.78 19.08 -5.01
N ALA A 145 12.29 18.67 -6.19
CA ALA A 145 11.09 19.22 -6.78
C ALA A 145 9.82 18.94 -5.96
N LEU A 146 9.78 17.80 -5.28
CA LEU A 146 8.64 17.34 -4.48
C LEU A 146 8.83 17.55 -2.96
N GLN A 147 9.77 18.39 -2.55
CA GLN A 147 10.04 18.62 -1.12
C GLN A 147 8.82 19.07 -0.30
N HIS A 148 7.84 19.75 -0.94
CA HIS A 148 6.60 20.18 -0.30
C HIS A 148 5.57 19.05 -0.08
N LYS A 149 5.84 17.83 -0.61
CA LYS A 149 5.00 16.63 -0.47
C LYS A 149 5.56 15.63 0.54
N ARG A 150 6.57 16.01 1.29
CA ARG A 150 7.22 15.18 2.29
C ARG A 150 7.68 16.01 3.50
N THR A 151 8.08 15.38 4.59
CA THR A 151 8.81 16.04 5.68
C THR A 151 10.28 16.24 5.32
N VAL A 152 11.01 16.99 6.14
CA VAL A 152 12.44 17.30 5.88
C VAL A 152 13.28 16.01 5.86
N ASP A 153 12.95 15.05 6.72
CA ASP A 153 13.73 13.83 6.94
C ASP A 153 13.33 12.64 6.04
N SER A 154 12.20 12.76 5.30
CA SER A 154 11.75 11.70 4.40
C SER A 154 12.19 11.94 2.94
N HIS A 155 12.34 10.87 2.17
CA HIS A 155 12.77 10.91 0.77
C HIS A 155 11.88 10.05 -0.12
N LEU A 156 11.01 10.68 -0.93
CA LEU A 156 10.03 10.01 -1.80
C LEU A 156 10.63 8.99 -2.78
N THR A 157 11.90 9.09 -3.09
CA THR A 157 12.58 8.23 -4.07
C THR A 157 13.70 7.37 -3.47
N SER A 158 13.85 7.30 -2.15
CA SER A 158 14.89 6.51 -1.49
C SER A 158 14.77 5.02 -1.83
N SER A 159 13.57 4.48 -1.76
CA SER A 159 13.26 3.08 -2.05
C SER A 159 13.66 2.64 -3.47
N PHE A 160 13.68 3.57 -4.42
CA PHE A 160 14.11 3.29 -5.80
C PHE A 160 15.61 3.03 -5.96
N ALA A 161 16.42 3.23 -4.91
CA ALA A 161 17.87 3.02 -5.01
C ALA A 161 18.28 1.53 -5.05
N GLU A 162 17.46 0.66 -4.45
CA GLU A 162 17.79 -0.73 -4.18
C GLU A 162 16.82 -1.75 -4.80
N VAL A 163 16.00 -1.31 -5.75
CA VAL A 163 14.96 -2.16 -6.36
C VAL A 163 15.35 -2.67 -7.75
N ASN A 164 14.71 -3.76 -8.16
CA ASN A 164 14.73 -4.17 -9.56
C ASN A 164 13.81 -3.26 -10.38
N HIS A 165 14.40 -2.36 -11.18
CA HIS A 165 13.64 -1.39 -11.99
C HIS A 165 12.75 -2.02 -13.06
N ASP A 166 13.04 -3.24 -13.53
CA ASP A 166 12.13 -3.94 -14.44
C ASP A 166 10.86 -4.38 -13.72
N THR A 167 10.98 -4.90 -12.50
CA THR A 167 9.83 -5.21 -11.63
C THR A 167 8.99 -3.96 -11.36
N VAL A 168 9.64 -2.89 -10.90
CA VAL A 168 8.95 -1.62 -10.57
C VAL A 168 8.22 -1.04 -11.78
N TYR A 169 8.84 -1.11 -12.96
CA TYR A 169 8.23 -0.65 -14.22
C TYR A 169 7.04 -1.53 -14.63
N ARG A 170 7.13 -2.86 -14.46
CA ARG A 170 6.01 -3.78 -14.69
C ARG A 170 4.82 -3.47 -13.78
N TYR A 171 5.07 -3.16 -12.51
CA TYR A 171 4.00 -2.72 -11.60
C TYR A 171 3.34 -1.43 -12.06
N LEU A 172 4.11 -0.45 -12.57
CA LEU A 172 3.54 0.77 -13.12
C LEU A 172 2.62 0.49 -14.32
N GLN A 173 3.01 -0.45 -15.20
CA GLN A 173 2.16 -0.89 -16.32
C GLN A 173 0.85 -1.54 -15.84
N MET A 174 0.95 -2.48 -14.88
CA MET A 174 -0.23 -3.14 -14.31
C MET A 174 -1.19 -2.17 -13.62
N LEU A 175 -0.65 -1.16 -12.93
CA LEU A 175 -1.47 -0.13 -12.26
C LEU A 175 -2.20 0.76 -13.28
N ASP A 176 -1.57 1.10 -14.40
CA ASP A 176 -2.20 1.87 -15.47
C ASP A 176 -3.35 1.09 -16.14
N GLU A 177 -3.12 -0.19 -16.45
CA GLU A 177 -4.15 -1.09 -17.00
C GLU A 177 -5.36 -1.25 -16.05
N ASN A 178 -5.16 -1.09 -14.74
CA ASN A 178 -6.19 -1.24 -13.70
C ASN A 178 -6.66 0.10 -13.10
N SER A 179 -6.49 1.21 -13.81
CA SER A 179 -6.77 2.55 -13.30
C SER A 179 -8.25 2.94 -13.22
N ASN A 180 -9.18 2.01 -13.45
CA ASN A 180 -10.61 2.23 -13.28
C ASN A 180 -11.09 1.80 -11.89
N TYR A 181 -11.18 2.74 -10.95
CA TYR A 181 -11.62 2.45 -9.57
C TYR A 181 -13.03 1.84 -9.47
N ARG A 182 -13.94 2.14 -10.41
CA ARG A 182 -15.32 1.63 -10.40
C ARG A 182 -15.42 0.12 -10.56
N GLN A 183 -14.36 -0.50 -11.09
CA GLN A 183 -14.32 -1.97 -11.18
C GLN A 183 -14.41 -2.64 -9.81
N PHE A 184 -14.08 -1.95 -8.72
CA PHE A 184 -14.07 -2.50 -7.36
C PHE A 184 -15.40 -2.26 -6.58
N ALA A 185 -16.47 -1.90 -7.26
CA ALA A 185 -17.78 -1.65 -6.62
C ALA A 185 -18.38 -2.87 -5.92
N ASP A 186 -17.93 -4.07 -6.28
CA ASP A 186 -18.33 -5.35 -5.69
C ASP A 186 -17.53 -5.73 -4.41
N VAL A 187 -16.52 -4.95 -4.04
CA VAL A 187 -15.77 -5.17 -2.79
C VAL A 187 -16.64 -4.73 -1.62
N ASP A 188 -17.00 -5.67 -0.75
CA ASP A 188 -17.93 -5.46 0.35
C ASP A 188 -17.33 -5.76 1.75
N VAL A 189 -16.00 -5.74 1.87
CA VAL A 189 -15.32 -5.73 3.17
C VAL A 189 -15.32 -4.31 3.75
N PRO A 190 -15.28 -4.14 5.09
CA PRO A 190 -15.10 -2.82 5.70
C PRO A 190 -13.85 -2.13 5.17
N ILE A 191 -13.98 -0.86 4.76
CA ILE A 191 -12.88 -0.07 4.17
C ILE A 191 -12.53 1.09 5.10
N THR A 192 -11.23 1.30 5.32
CA THR A 192 -10.68 2.50 5.96
C THR A 192 -9.74 3.19 4.97
N LEU A 193 -9.96 4.47 4.75
CA LEU A 193 -9.18 5.33 3.86
C LEU A 193 -8.33 6.29 4.69
N ILE A 194 -7.01 6.25 4.53
CA ILE A 194 -6.07 7.11 5.26
C ILE A 194 -5.23 7.88 4.25
N HIS A 195 -5.01 9.17 4.49
CA HIS A 195 -4.12 9.97 3.65
C HIS A 195 -3.39 11.05 4.44
N GLY A 196 -2.21 11.46 3.92
CA GLY A 196 -1.47 12.57 4.50
C GLY A 196 -2.08 13.93 4.15
N GLU A 197 -2.02 14.89 5.09
CA GLU A 197 -2.51 16.27 4.89
C GLU A 197 -1.85 16.97 3.68
N ARG A 198 -0.55 16.72 3.46
CA ARG A 198 0.24 17.35 2.38
C ARG A 198 0.51 16.43 1.20
N THR A 199 -0.15 15.26 1.15
CA THR A 199 -0.01 14.30 0.06
C THR A 199 -0.36 14.89 -1.31
N PHE A 200 -0.22 14.14 -2.38
CA PHE A 200 -0.53 14.58 -3.74
C PHE A 200 -2.02 14.90 -3.91
N ALA A 201 -2.31 15.93 -4.70
CA ALA A 201 -3.70 16.28 -5.04
C ALA A 201 -4.44 15.10 -5.72
N ALA A 202 -3.72 14.26 -6.47
CA ALA A 202 -4.27 13.06 -7.08
C ALA A 202 -4.71 12.02 -6.03
N VAL A 203 -3.99 11.89 -4.92
CA VAL A 203 -4.39 11.02 -3.78
C VAL A 203 -5.64 11.59 -3.11
N LYS A 204 -5.65 12.89 -2.78
CA LYS A 204 -6.83 13.52 -2.17
C LYS A 204 -8.09 13.34 -3.02
N ARG A 205 -7.98 13.58 -4.33
CA ARG A 205 -9.06 13.31 -5.26
C ARG A 205 -9.45 11.82 -5.29
N SER A 206 -8.48 10.93 -5.17
CA SER A 206 -8.73 9.49 -5.10
C SER A 206 -9.52 9.11 -3.86
N ILE A 207 -9.22 9.70 -2.70
CA ILE A 207 -10.00 9.51 -1.47
C ILE A 207 -11.47 9.89 -1.68
N ASP A 208 -11.75 11.01 -2.38
CA ASP A 208 -13.14 11.41 -2.67
C ASP A 208 -13.81 10.40 -3.62
N LEU A 209 -13.11 9.91 -4.64
CA LEU A 209 -13.64 8.90 -5.57
C LEU A 209 -13.93 7.56 -4.86
N TRP A 210 -13.01 7.10 -4.00
CA TRP A 210 -13.22 5.91 -3.17
C TRP A 210 -14.39 6.06 -2.21
N SER A 211 -14.57 7.25 -1.61
CA SER A 211 -15.70 7.52 -0.71
C SER A 211 -17.06 7.58 -1.43
N ILE A 212 -17.06 7.95 -2.71
CA ILE A 212 -18.26 7.84 -3.54
C ILE A 212 -18.58 6.37 -3.81
N LEU A 213 -17.57 5.53 -4.04
CA LEU A 213 -17.75 4.11 -4.28
C LEU A 213 -18.18 3.36 -3.01
N TRP A 214 -17.60 3.73 -1.86
CA TRP A 214 -17.89 3.14 -0.55
C TRP A 214 -18.31 4.22 0.46
N PRO A 215 -19.59 4.64 0.48
CA PRO A 215 -20.06 5.73 1.34
C PRO A 215 -19.91 5.47 2.84
N LEU A 216 -19.77 4.20 3.24
CA LEU A 216 -19.57 3.79 4.64
C LEU A 216 -18.10 3.66 5.03
N ALA A 217 -17.17 3.93 4.11
CA ALA A 217 -15.74 3.88 4.40
C ALA A 217 -15.35 4.95 5.43
N GLU A 218 -14.62 4.55 6.45
CA GLU A 218 -14.01 5.47 7.40
C GLU A 218 -12.90 6.27 6.72
N ARG A 219 -12.74 7.56 7.07
CA ARG A 219 -11.75 8.46 6.46
C ARG A 219 -10.93 9.16 7.52
N TYR A 220 -9.61 9.11 7.36
CA TYR A 220 -8.67 9.78 8.26
C TYR A 220 -7.64 10.58 7.48
N GLU A 221 -7.42 11.84 7.92
CA GLU A 221 -6.35 12.70 7.42
C GLU A 221 -5.25 12.80 8.49
N LEU A 222 -4.02 12.40 8.16
CA LEU A 222 -2.88 12.48 9.05
C LEU A 222 -2.24 13.87 8.99
N LYS A 223 -2.33 14.60 10.07
CA LYS A 223 -1.83 15.97 10.18
C LYS A 223 -0.31 16.02 10.06
N GLY A 224 0.20 16.93 9.23
CA GLY A 224 1.62 17.10 8.97
C GLY A 224 2.24 16.05 8.05
N ALA A 225 1.56 14.94 7.71
CA ALA A 225 2.07 13.94 6.80
C ALA A 225 2.00 14.36 5.33
N GLY A 226 3.01 13.98 4.56
CA GLY A 226 3.00 14.02 3.09
C GLY A 226 2.55 12.69 2.50
N HIS A 227 3.28 12.20 1.48
CA HIS A 227 2.97 10.93 0.78
C HIS A 227 3.64 9.70 1.42
N LEU A 228 4.40 9.87 2.47
CA LEU A 228 5.06 8.79 3.21
C LEU A 228 4.57 8.72 4.67
N PRO A 229 3.26 8.57 4.93
CA PRO A 229 2.73 8.67 6.29
C PRO A 229 3.29 7.61 7.24
N LEU A 230 3.73 6.45 6.74
CA LEU A 230 4.41 5.42 7.52
C LEU A 230 5.75 5.87 8.11
N GLU A 231 6.48 6.75 7.41
CA GLU A 231 7.75 7.33 7.88
C GLU A 231 7.53 8.65 8.62
N GLU A 232 6.58 9.46 8.16
CA GLU A 232 6.41 10.86 8.57
C GLU A 232 5.55 11.03 9.82
N THR A 233 4.55 10.15 10.02
CA THR A 233 3.64 10.19 11.16
C THR A 233 3.27 8.79 11.66
N PRO A 234 4.26 7.91 11.94
CA PRO A 234 4.00 6.51 12.28
C PRO A 234 3.14 6.34 13.52
N GLN A 235 3.28 7.22 14.53
CA GLN A 235 2.48 7.16 15.74
C GLN A 235 1.00 7.45 15.48
N GLN A 236 0.68 8.50 14.70
CA GLN A 236 -0.72 8.82 14.36
C GLN A 236 -1.35 7.68 13.54
N LEU A 237 -0.60 7.15 12.58
CA LEU A 237 -1.06 6.04 11.76
C LEU A 237 -1.26 4.76 12.60
N ALA A 238 -0.34 4.46 13.51
CA ALA A 238 -0.45 3.32 14.41
C ALA A 238 -1.68 3.41 15.32
N SER A 239 -1.98 4.58 15.88
CA SER A 239 -3.19 4.80 16.67
C SER A 239 -4.45 4.48 15.85
N ILE A 240 -4.60 5.04 14.65
CA ILE A 240 -5.75 4.74 13.79
C ILE A 240 -5.84 3.25 13.46
N LEU A 241 -4.72 2.63 13.10
CA LEU A 241 -4.69 1.24 12.68
C LEU A 241 -4.94 0.26 13.83
N PHE A 242 -4.31 0.47 14.98
CA PHE A 242 -4.32 -0.49 16.07
C PHE A 242 -5.43 -0.26 17.08
N ASP A 243 -5.84 1.01 17.35
CA ASP A 243 -6.93 1.33 18.28
C ASP A 243 -8.27 0.83 17.72
N THR A 244 -8.54 1.03 16.42
CA THR A 244 -9.72 0.46 15.75
C THR A 244 -9.79 -1.05 15.92
N LEU A 245 -8.66 -1.75 15.77
CA LEU A 245 -8.58 -3.20 15.95
C LEU A 245 -8.80 -3.63 17.41
N CYS A 246 -8.38 -2.83 18.38
CA CYS A 246 -8.57 -3.15 19.80
C CYS A 246 -10.02 -2.91 20.24
N GLU A 247 -10.68 -1.86 19.76
CA GLU A 247 -12.09 -1.56 20.06
C GLU A 247 -13.06 -2.59 19.50
N GLU A 248 -12.81 -3.14 18.31
CA GLU A 248 -13.64 -4.20 17.72
C GLU A 248 -13.64 -5.46 18.59
N GLN A 249 -12.55 -5.74 19.28
CA GLN A 249 -12.48 -6.88 20.22
C GLN A 249 -13.39 -6.68 21.43
N LEU A 250 -13.34 -5.50 22.04
CA LEU A 250 -14.18 -5.20 23.21
C LEU A 250 -15.67 -5.31 22.89
N LYS A 251 -16.08 -4.95 21.66
CA LYS A 251 -17.46 -5.09 21.19
C LYS A 251 -17.85 -6.55 20.92
N ALA A 252 -16.91 -7.37 20.41
CA ALA A 252 -17.15 -8.80 20.14
C ALA A 252 -17.16 -9.67 21.39
N GLU A 253 -16.45 -9.29 22.45
CA GLU A 253 -16.43 -10.00 23.74
C GLU A 253 -17.65 -9.68 24.62
N VAL A 254 -18.38 -8.59 24.32
CA VAL A 254 -19.57 -8.11 25.06
C VAL A 254 -20.89 -8.53 24.38
N ALA A 255 -20.84 -9.04 23.15
CA ALA A 255 -22.01 -9.47 22.36
C ALA A 255 -22.22 -10.98 22.43
#